data_d15df817677fe58038822c9420bb65ec
#
_entry.id   d15df817677fe58038822c9420bb65ec
#
_cell.length_a   1.000
_cell.length_b   1.000
_cell.length_c   1.000
_cell.angle_alpha   90.00
_cell.angle_beta   90.00
_cell.angle_gamma   90.00
#
_symmetry.space_group_name_H-M   'P 1'
#
loop_
_entity.id
_entity.type
_entity.pdbx_description
1 polymer ?
#
loop_
_entity_poly.entity_id
_entity_poly.type
_entity_poly.pdbx_seq_one_letter_code
_entity_poly.pdbx_strand_id
1 'polypeptide(L)'
;MKKKIIILAADQKSRTELSNILSTKSYPFTHGSGFRLLEEDLASGQYVAVVLDIDSVPIDNRTIRELAIKYPAVRFLCTSKDRFHPELKDAICYHIYACLNKPVDPDELLFWIKSIYEEDEIPDT
;
A
#
# COMPACT_ATOMS: atom_id res chain seq x y z
N MET A 1 -13.43 -9.10 -12.35
CA MET A 1 -12.71 -7.80 -12.43
C MET A 1 -11.53 -7.79 -11.47
N LYS A 2 -10.43 -7.21 -11.94
CA LYS A 2 -9.25 -7.07 -11.11
C LYS A 2 -9.48 -6.06 -10.01
N LYS A 3 -9.10 -6.40 -8.80
CA LYS A 3 -9.16 -5.45 -7.69
C LYS A 3 -8.14 -4.33 -7.91
N LYS A 4 -8.37 -3.21 -7.25
CA LYS A 4 -7.56 -2.00 -7.43
C LYS A 4 -6.54 -1.82 -6.32
N ILE A 5 -5.64 -0.90 -6.55
CA ILE A 5 -4.62 -0.47 -5.58
C ILE A 5 -4.96 0.95 -5.17
N ILE A 6 -4.89 1.25 -3.87
CA ILE A 6 -5.01 2.63 -3.39
C ILE A 6 -3.60 3.19 -3.22
N ILE A 7 -3.36 4.35 -3.84
CA ILE A 7 -2.15 5.13 -3.58
C ILE A 7 -2.51 6.21 -2.57
N LEU A 8 -1.85 6.19 -1.43
CA LEU A 8 -2.09 7.17 -0.38
C LEU A 8 -0.82 7.96 -0.13
N ALA A 9 -0.71 9.11 -0.76
CA ALA A 9 0.42 10.01 -0.67
C ALA A 9 -0.09 11.45 -0.77
N ALA A 10 0.38 12.33 0.11
CA ALA A 10 0.00 13.74 0.08
C ALA A 10 0.92 14.56 -0.82
N ASP A 11 2.12 14.05 -1.07
CA ASP A 11 3.10 14.72 -1.92
C ASP A 11 2.84 14.42 -3.39
N GLN A 12 2.70 15.49 -4.20
CA GLN A 12 2.39 15.35 -5.64
C GLN A 12 3.45 14.55 -6.39
N LYS A 13 4.72 14.75 -6.06
CA LYS A 13 5.81 14.04 -6.71
C LYS A 13 5.69 12.52 -6.47
N SER A 14 5.44 12.12 -5.24
CA SER A 14 5.29 10.71 -4.89
C SER A 14 4.05 10.11 -5.56
N ARG A 15 2.94 10.85 -5.59
CA ARG A 15 1.72 10.38 -6.26
C ARG A 15 1.96 10.12 -7.74
N THR A 16 2.61 11.04 -8.41
CA THR A 16 2.91 10.92 -9.85
C THR A 16 3.84 9.75 -10.11
N GLU A 17 4.89 9.64 -9.31
CA GLU A 17 5.88 8.57 -9.45
C GLU A 17 5.25 7.19 -9.30
N LEU A 18 4.48 6.99 -8.26
CA LEU A 18 3.82 5.70 -8.01
C LEU A 18 2.78 5.39 -9.09
N SER A 19 2.01 6.39 -9.51
CA SER A 19 1.03 6.23 -10.59
C SER A 19 1.68 5.80 -11.90
N ASN A 20 2.81 6.42 -12.23
CA ASN A 20 3.53 6.09 -13.46
C ASN A 20 4.03 4.66 -13.45
N ILE A 21 4.58 4.22 -12.31
CA ILE A 21 5.08 2.85 -12.19
C ILE A 21 3.95 1.84 -12.39
N LEU A 22 2.82 2.03 -11.71
CA LEU A 22 1.69 1.11 -11.82
C LEU A 22 1.09 1.10 -13.23
N SER A 23 1.08 2.26 -13.89
CA SER A 23 0.55 2.37 -15.25
C SER A 23 1.37 1.60 -16.27
N THR A 24 2.67 1.42 -16.05
CA THR A 24 3.53 0.68 -16.99
C THR A 24 3.08 -0.76 -17.21
N LYS A 25 2.41 -1.35 -16.23
CA LYS A 25 1.90 -2.71 -16.30
C LYS A 25 0.38 -2.75 -16.27
N SER A 26 -0.27 -1.62 -16.49
CA SER A 26 -1.72 -1.50 -16.53
C SER A 26 -2.44 -1.95 -15.25
N TYR A 27 -1.80 -1.81 -14.09
CA TYR A 27 -2.47 -2.12 -12.83
C TYR A 27 -3.49 -1.01 -12.50
N PRO A 28 -4.73 -1.39 -12.15
CA PRO A 28 -5.73 -0.38 -11.79
C PRO A 28 -5.43 0.23 -10.44
N PHE A 29 -5.53 1.54 -10.34
CA PHE A 29 -5.29 2.23 -9.07
C PHE A 29 -6.19 3.45 -8.93
N THR A 30 -6.36 3.90 -7.68
CA THR A 30 -7.00 5.16 -7.36
C THR A 30 -6.14 5.89 -6.33
N HIS A 31 -6.31 7.21 -6.25
CA HIS A 31 -5.68 7.99 -5.19
C HIS A 31 -6.66 8.10 -4.03
N GLY A 32 -6.22 7.69 -2.85
CA GLY A 32 -7.04 7.80 -1.64
C GLY A 32 -7.20 9.26 -1.22
N SER A 33 -8.31 9.55 -0.58
CA SER A 33 -8.63 10.90 -0.10
C SER A 33 -7.87 11.29 1.16
N GLY A 34 -7.34 10.32 1.88
CA GLY A 34 -6.57 10.53 3.09
C GLY A 34 -6.64 9.31 3.99
N PHE A 35 -5.75 9.27 4.98
CA PHE A 35 -5.68 8.13 5.88
C PHE A 35 -6.95 7.93 6.69
N ARG A 36 -7.62 9.03 7.05
CA ARG A 36 -8.86 8.98 7.83
C ARG A 36 -10.00 8.29 7.09
N LEU A 37 -10.02 8.38 5.75
CA LEU A 37 -11.08 7.79 4.94
C LEU A 37 -10.70 6.42 4.38
N LEU A 38 -9.51 5.95 4.70
CA LEU A 38 -9.01 4.69 4.17
C LEU A 38 -9.91 3.50 4.53
N GLU A 39 -10.42 3.47 5.74
CA GLU A 39 -11.28 2.36 6.17
C GLU A 39 -12.55 2.26 5.32
N GLU A 40 -13.15 3.40 4.96
CA GLU A 40 -14.33 3.40 4.10
C GLU A 40 -14.01 2.80 2.73
N ASP A 41 -12.84 3.15 2.18
CA ASP A 41 -12.40 2.59 0.90
C ASP A 41 -12.20 1.09 1.00
N LEU A 42 -11.55 0.62 2.05
CA LEU A 42 -11.28 -0.81 2.23
C LEU A 42 -12.55 -1.61 2.47
N ALA A 43 -13.56 -1.01 3.10
CA ALA A 43 -14.84 -1.67 3.35
C ALA A 43 -15.60 -2.00 2.06
N SER A 44 -15.28 -1.33 0.95
CA SER A 44 -15.91 -1.62 -0.34
C SER A 44 -15.55 -3.00 -0.89
N GLY A 45 -14.43 -3.57 -0.45
CA GLY A 45 -13.96 -4.87 -0.94
C GLY A 45 -13.34 -4.84 -2.32
N GLN A 46 -13.13 -3.65 -2.90
CA GLN A 46 -12.62 -3.50 -4.27
C GLN A 46 -11.10 -3.39 -4.35
N TYR A 47 -10.41 -3.42 -3.22
CA TYR A 47 -8.97 -3.16 -3.18
C TYR A 47 -8.20 -4.37 -2.71
N VAL A 48 -7.01 -4.56 -3.29
CA VAL A 48 -6.10 -5.65 -2.95
C VAL A 48 -4.88 -5.15 -2.18
N ALA A 49 -4.54 -3.88 -2.38
CA ALA A 49 -3.34 -3.31 -1.76
C ALA A 49 -3.49 -1.81 -1.53
N VAL A 50 -2.73 -1.33 -0.56
CA VAL A 50 -2.58 0.10 -0.27
C VAL A 50 -1.10 0.40 -0.31
N VAL A 51 -0.70 1.41 -1.09
CA VAL A 51 0.66 1.92 -1.10
C VAL A 51 0.67 3.23 -0.33
N LEU A 52 1.29 3.22 0.85
CA LEU A 52 1.33 4.37 1.75
C LEU A 52 2.68 5.08 1.67
N ASP A 53 2.65 6.39 1.36
CA ASP A 53 3.85 7.21 1.48
C ASP A 53 3.91 7.76 2.90
N ILE A 54 4.67 7.10 3.76
CA ILE A 54 4.70 7.46 5.18
C ILE A 54 5.47 8.75 5.47
N ASP A 55 6.19 9.29 4.49
CA ASP A 55 6.86 10.58 4.64
C ASP A 55 5.87 11.75 4.53
N SER A 56 4.77 11.57 3.80
CA SER A 56 3.81 12.65 3.56
C SER A 56 2.45 12.46 4.21
N VAL A 57 2.12 11.23 4.62
CA VAL A 57 0.84 10.90 5.24
C VAL A 57 1.08 10.49 6.69
N PRO A 58 0.51 11.20 7.66
CA PRO A 58 0.68 10.82 9.07
C PRO A 58 -0.07 9.52 9.37
N ILE A 59 0.65 8.52 9.86
CA ILE A 59 0.09 7.23 10.23
C ILE A 59 0.77 6.71 11.49
N ASP A 60 0.12 5.79 12.17
CA ASP A 60 0.70 5.16 13.36
C ASP A 60 0.53 3.64 13.33
N ASN A 61 1.32 2.95 14.17
CA ASN A 61 1.30 1.50 14.27
C ASN A 61 -0.08 0.94 14.59
N ARG A 62 -0.77 1.59 15.51
CA ARG A 62 -2.06 1.12 16.00
C ARG A 62 -3.09 1.06 14.89
N THR A 63 -3.18 2.14 14.12
CA THR A 63 -4.17 2.21 13.03
C THR A 63 -3.85 1.20 11.93
N ILE A 64 -2.58 1.07 11.55
CA ILE A 64 -2.17 0.07 10.55
C ILE A 64 -2.51 -1.33 11.03
N ARG A 65 -2.22 -1.63 12.29
CA ARG A 65 -2.52 -2.94 12.86
C ARG A 65 -4.01 -3.24 12.84
N GLU A 66 -4.82 -2.27 13.26
CA GLU A 66 -6.28 -2.44 13.28
C GLU A 66 -6.84 -2.70 11.89
N LEU A 67 -6.37 -1.94 10.90
CA LEU A 67 -6.82 -2.13 9.52
C LEU A 67 -6.34 -3.46 8.94
N ALA A 68 -5.11 -3.86 9.22
CA ALA A 68 -4.58 -5.12 8.72
C ALA A 68 -5.34 -6.33 9.29
N ILE A 69 -5.74 -6.24 10.55
CA ILE A 69 -6.52 -7.30 11.20
C ILE A 69 -7.94 -7.33 10.65
N LYS A 70 -8.55 -6.17 10.48
CA LYS A 70 -9.93 -6.06 10.01
C LYS A 70 -10.08 -6.43 8.53
N TYR A 71 -9.08 -6.10 7.71
CA TYR A 71 -9.08 -6.35 6.27
C TYR A 71 -7.88 -7.24 5.88
N PRO A 72 -7.87 -8.50 6.29
CA PRO A 72 -6.70 -9.36 6.09
C PRO A 72 -6.38 -9.67 4.63
N ALA A 73 -7.33 -9.47 3.72
CA ALA A 73 -7.11 -9.68 2.30
C ALA A 73 -6.41 -8.49 1.63
N VAL A 74 -6.32 -7.36 2.32
CA VAL A 74 -5.66 -6.17 1.80
C VAL A 74 -4.22 -6.11 2.32
N ARG A 75 -3.27 -5.93 1.41
CA ARG A 75 -1.84 -5.85 1.77
C ARG A 75 -1.39 -4.40 1.80
N PHE A 76 -0.56 -4.07 2.78
CA PHE A 76 -0.02 -2.72 2.94
C PHE A 76 1.44 -2.67 2.51
N LEU A 77 1.74 -1.75 1.59
CA LEU A 77 3.11 -1.43 1.19
C LEU A 77 3.40 -0.02 1.65
N CYS A 78 4.61 0.23 2.12
CA CYS A 78 5.02 1.57 2.53
C CYS A 78 6.18 2.06 1.70
N THR A 79 6.25 3.36 1.47
CA THR A 79 7.41 4.00 0.87
C THR A 79 7.95 5.05 1.84
N SER A 80 9.26 5.12 1.99
CA SER A 80 9.89 6.02 2.94
C SER A 80 11.33 6.32 2.56
N LYS A 81 11.79 7.53 2.91
CA LYS A 81 13.19 7.89 2.80
C LYS A 81 14.01 7.17 3.86
N ASP A 82 13.39 6.89 4.99
CA ASP A 82 14.04 6.20 6.11
C ASP A 82 13.72 4.71 6.05
N ARG A 83 14.77 3.89 6.14
CA ARG A 83 14.62 2.45 6.08
C ARG A 83 13.77 1.89 7.22
N PHE A 84 13.88 2.49 8.40
CA PHE A 84 13.12 2.10 9.58
C PHE A 84 12.46 3.33 10.18
N HIS A 85 11.18 3.50 9.93
CA HIS A 85 10.44 4.59 10.53
C HIS A 85 10.09 4.22 11.97
N PRO A 86 10.57 4.98 12.99
CA PRO A 86 10.39 4.58 14.39
C PRO A 86 8.95 4.35 14.81
N GLU A 87 8.03 5.15 14.29
CA GLU A 87 6.62 5.05 14.66
C GLU A 87 5.91 3.84 14.06
N LEU A 88 6.54 3.17 13.10
CA LEU A 88 5.95 2.02 12.43
C LEU A 88 6.74 0.73 12.63
N LYS A 89 7.69 0.75 13.55
CA LYS A 89 8.58 -0.39 13.76
C LYS A 89 7.84 -1.72 13.94
N ASP A 90 6.84 -1.73 14.80
CA ASP A 90 6.08 -2.95 15.07
C ASP A 90 5.16 -3.33 13.91
N ALA A 91 4.52 -2.34 13.28
CA ALA A 91 3.67 -2.60 12.12
C ALA A 91 4.46 -3.13 10.94
N ILE A 92 5.67 -2.61 10.71
CA ILE A 92 6.57 -3.07 9.65
C ILE A 92 6.90 -4.55 9.84
N CYS A 93 7.09 -5.00 11.08
CA CYS A 93 7.44 -6.38 11.35
C CYS A 93 6.29 -7.36 11.12
N TYR A 94 5.06 -6.94 11.39
CA TYR A 94 3.93 -7.86 11.46
C TYR A 94 2.78 -7.58 10.50
N HIS A 95 2.61 -6.36 10.05
CA HIS A 95 1.40 -5.94 9.33
C HIS A 95 1.66 -5.27 7.98
N ILE A 96 2.88 -4.89 7.71
CA ILE A 96 3.24 -4.28 6.44
C ILE A 96 3.92 -5.34 5.57
N TYR A 97 3.39 -5.51 4.37
CA TYR A 97 3.87 -6.54 3.44
C TYR A 97 5.30 -6.28 2.99
N ALA A 98 5.60 -5.03 2.66
CA ALA A 98 6.95 -4.60 2.30
C ALA A 98 7.10 -3.10 2.50
N CYS A 99 8.33 -2.68 2.78
CA CYS A 99 8.68 -1.28 2.90
C CYS A 99 9.74 -0.96 1.84
N LEU A 100 9.43 -0.01 0.97
CA LEU A 100 10.31 0.37 -0.13
C LEU A 100 11.00 1.69 0.17
N ASN A 101 12.30 1.73 -0.05
CA ASN A 101 13.08 2.95 0.14
C ASN A 101 12.93 3.88 -1.06
N LYS A 102 12.92 5.17 -0.79
CA LYS A 102 12.93 6.17 -1.85
C LYS A 102 14.37 6.45 -2.31
N PRO A 103 14.60 6.70 -3.58
CA PRO A 103 13.62 6.66 -4.68
C PRO A 103 13.12 5.25 -4.94
N VAL A 104 11.83 5.11 -5.19
CA VAL A 104 11.21 3.80 -5.37
C VAL A 104 11.73 3.14 -6.65
N ASP A 105 12.26 1.93 -6.51
CA ASP A 105 12.66 1.13 -7.66
C ASP A 105 11.40 0.56 -8.31
N PRO A 106 11.14 0.90 -9.59
CA PRO A 106 9.95 0.40 -10.28
C PRO A 106 9.86 -1.12 -10.29
N ASP A 107 10.98 -1.80 -10.53
CA ASP A 107 10.98 -3.27 -10.59
C ASP A 107 10.64 -3.89 -9.24
N GLU A 108 11.10 -3.29 -8.15
CA GLU A 108 10.79 -3.77 -6.80
C GLU A 108 9.32 -3.60 -6.48
N LEU A 109 8.77 -2.42 -6.76
CA LEU A 109 7.34 -2.20 -6.52
C LEU A 109 6.49 -3.15 -7.34
N LEU A 110 6.79 -3.31 -8.62
CA LEU A 110 6.04 -4.19 -9.50
C LEU A 110 6.15 -5.65 -9.08
N PHE A 111 7.30 -6.06 -8.55
CA PHE A 111 7.47 -7.40 -7.99
C PHE A 111 6.48 -7.66 -6.85
N TRP A 112 6.39 -6.73 -5.90
CA TRP A 112 5.49 -6.89 -4.76
C TRP A 112 4.02 -6.85 -5.18
N ILE A 113 3.67 -5.97 -6.11
CA ILE A 113 2.30 -5.87 -6.61
C ILE A 113 1.89 -7.18 -7.31
N LYS A 114 2.77 -7.71 -8.14
CA LYS A 114 2.52 -8.99 -8.80
C LYS A 114 2.31 -10.12 -7.78
N SER A 115 3.15 -10.16 -6.76
CA SER A 115 3.04 -11.17 -5.71
C SER A 115 1.70 -11.07 -4.96
N ILE A 116 1.27 -9.84 -4.67
CA ILE A 116 0.00 -9.61 -3.98
C ILE A 116 -1.17 -10.12 -4.83
N TYR A 117 -1.18 -9.83 -6.12
CA TYR A 117 -2.25 -10.31 -7.01
C TYR A 117 -2.25 -11.83 -7.13
N GLU A 118 -1.09 -12.44 -7.19
CA GLU A 118 -0.99 -13.90 -7.26
C GLU A 118 -1.55 -14.55 -5.99
N GLU A 119 -1.28 -14.00 -4.83
CA GLU A 119 -1.82 -14.49 -3.57
C GLU A 119 -3.34 -14.32 -3.50
N ASP A 120 -3.85 -13.19 -3.99
CA ASP A 120 -5.28 -12.92 -3.98
C ASP A 120 -6.05 -13.90 -4.89
N GLU A 121 -5.41 -14.38 -5.96
CA GLU A 121 -6.01 -15.31 -6.92
C GLU A 121 -5.93 -16.77 -6.48
N ILE A 122 -5.15 -17.10 -5.45
CA ILE A 122 -5.04 -18.47 -4.97
C ILE A 122 -6.32 -18.83 -4.21
N PRO A 123 -7.06 -19.87 -4.66
CA PRO A 123 -8.29 -20.24 -3.96
C PRO A 123 -7.98 -20.79 -2.57
N ASP A 124 -8.83 -20.41 -1.62
CA ASP A 124 -8.76 -20.96 -0.26
C ASP A 124 -9.18 -22.42 -0.32
N THR A 125 -8.30 -23.28 0.09
CA THR A 125 -8.60 -24.70 0.16
C THR A 125 -8.86 -25.12 1.59
#